data_81783036a4b98ee57e74a3b966012b96
#
_entry.id   81783036a4b98ee57e74a3b966012b96
#
_cell.length_a   1.000
_cell.length_b   1.000
_cell.length_c   1.000
_cell.angle_alpha   90.00
_cell.angle_beta   90.00
_cell.angle_gamma   90.00
#
_symmetry.space_group_name_H-M   'P 1'
#
loop_
_entity.id
_entity.type
_entity.pdbx_description
1 polymer ?
#
loop_
_entity_poly.entity_id
_entity_poly.type
_entity_poly.pdbx_seq_one_letter_code
_entity_poly.pdbx_strand_id
1 'polypeptide(L)'
;MGCLFDEIDDISMVKDVFKAFAAIELEYRGNTHTISDVLDDTFYTALAVCFRKNIQNTNFTVLNNGIISIKSYIFSDSFHLDKAVTYAAKAAYLAILIKYSKEEIIRFDPKVNLKDLEIKQFNPEHPLNELNRLNKLKKSNPEAFHYWYQIYKIIQENK
;
A
#
# COMPACT_ATOMS: atom_id res chain seq x y z
N MET A 1 -4.53 0.05 10.54
CA MET A 1 -4.42 -0.85 9.36
C MET A 1 -3.16 -1.71 9.40
N GLY A 2 -1.96 -1.19 9.61
CA GLY A 2 -0.74 -1.98 9.57
C GLY A 2 -0.72 -3.18 10.54
N CYS A 3 -1.16 -2.98 11.79
CA CYS A 3 -1.26 -4.08 12.76
C CYS A 3 -2.36 -5.09 12.38
N LEU A 4 -3.50 -4.62 11.87
CA LEU A 4 -4.57 -5.50 11.38
C LEU A 4 -4.11 -6.38 10.21
N PHE A 5 -3.25 -5.85 9.34
CA PHE A 5 -2.69 -6.64 8.24
C PHE A 5 -1.94 -7.89 8.74
N ASP A 6 -1.23 -7.77 9.87
CA ASP A 6 -0.44 -8.87 10.43
C ASP A 6 -1.32 -9.98 11.03
N GLU A 7 -2.58 -9.67 11.37
CA GLU A 7 -3.58 -10.59 11.94
C GLU A 7 -4.53 -11.20 10.89
N ILE A 8 -4.35 -10.88 9.60
CA ILE A 8 -5.21 -11.43 8.54
C ILE A 8 -4.79 -12.86 8.22
N ASP A 9 -5.63 -13.83 8.52
CA ASP A 9 -5.41 -15.23 8.15
C ASP A 9 -6.10 -15.60 6.83
N ASP A 10 -7.23 -14.97 6.53
CA ASP A 10 -8.06 -15.25 5.36
C ASP A 10 -8.32 -13.98 4.55
N ILE A 11 -7.69 -13.89 3.38
CA ILE A 11 -7.88 -12.78 2.45
C ILE A 11 -9.28 -12.76 1.81
N SER A 12 -9.93 -13.92 1.67
CA SER A 12 -11.27 -14.01 1.10
C SER A 12 -12.27 -13.27 1.98
N MET A 13 -12.24 -13.50 3.28
CA MET A 13 -13.05 -12.78 4.25
C MET A 13 -12.81 -11.26 4.19
N VAL A 14 -11.54 -10.85 4.08
CA VAL A 14 -11.19 -9.42 3.97
C VAL A 14 -11.77 -8.79 2.71
N LYS A 15 -11.72 -9.49 1.58
CA LYS A 15 -12.32 -9.02 0.31
C LYS A 15 -13.82 -8.79 0.45
N ASP A 16 -14.53 -9.72 1.06
CA ASP A 16 -15.98 -9.64 1.19
C ASP A 16 -16.39 -8.52 2.13
N VAL A 17 -15.73 -8.40 3.28
CA VAL A 17 -15.92 -7.31 4.22
C VAL A 17 -15.62 -5.95 3.57
N PHE A 18 -14.47 -5.84 2.88
CA PHE A 18 -14.10 -4.61 2.18
C PHE A 18 -15.14 -4.21 1.14
N LYS A 19 -15.59 -5.15 0.29
CA LYS A 19 -16.60 -4.87 -0.74
C LYS A 19 -17.92 -4.39 -0.13
N ALA A 20 -18.37 -5.04 0.94
CA ALA A 20 -19.61 -4.66 1.63
C ALA A 20 -19.51 -3.25 2.23
N PHE A 21 -18.44 -2.93 2.95
CA PHE A 21 -18.24 -1.60 3.52
C PHE A 21 -18.05 -0.53 2.44
N ALA A 22 -17.23 -0.80 1.42
CA ALA A 22 -17.00 0.15 0.33
C ALA A 22 -18.30 0.48 -0.43
N ALA A 23 -19.16 -0.52 -0.66
CA ALA A 23 -20.46 -0.30 -1.30
C ALA A 23 -21.35 0.64 -0.47
N ILE A 24 -21.44 0.43 0.85
CA ILE A 24 -22.23 1.28 1.75
C ILE A 24 -21.67 2.71 1.78
N GLU A 25 -20.35 2.87 1.90
CA GLU A 25 -19.71 4.19 1.92
C GLU A 25 -19.88 4.96 0.60
N LEU A 26 -19.80 4.25 -0.53
CA LEU A 26 -20.01 4.85 -1.85
C LEU A 26 -21.46 5.29 -2.02
N GLU A 27 -22.44 4.49 -1.58
CA GLU A 27 -23.86 4.85 -1.60
C GLU A 27 -24.10 6.10 -0.76
N TYR A 28 -23.56 6.16 0.45
CA TYR A 28 -23.67 7.31 1.33
C TYR A 28 -23.06 8.59 0.74
N ARG A 29 -22.05 8.47 -0.09
CA ARG A 29 -21.38 9.57 -0.80
C ARG A 29 -21.97 9.88 -2.19
N GLY A 30 -23.11 9.29 -2.56
CA GLY A 30 -23.82 9.55 -3.80
C GLY A 30 -23.35 8.77 -5.02
N ASN A 31 -22.64 7.64 -4.82
CA ASN A 31 -22.22 6.69 -5.88
C ASN A 31 -21.45 7.33 -7.07
N THR A 32 -20.62 8.35 -6.80
CA THR A 32 -19.81 9.01 -7.82
C THR A 32 -18.54 8.25 -8.21
N HIS A 33 -18.18 7.21 -7.43
CA HIS A 33 -16.99 6.41 -7.58
C HIS A 33 -17.31 4.91 -7.49
N THR A 34 -16.39 4.09 -7.97
CA THR A 34 -16.48 2.62 -7.92
C THR A 34 -15.59 2.05 -6.80
N ILE A 35 -15.81 0.78 -6.45
CA ILE A 35 -14.93 0.04 -5.54
C ILE A 35 -13.47 0.02 -6.07
N SER A 36 -13.29 -0.06 -7.39
CA SER A 36 -11.95 0.01 -8.00
C SER A 36 -11.29 1.36 -7.75
N ASP A 37 -12.05 2.47 -7.82
CA ASP A 37 -11.52 3.81 -7.54
C ASP A 37 -11.05 3.94 -6.09
N VAL A 38 -11.76 3.31 -5.14
CA VAL A 38 -11.36 3.28 -3.72
C VAL A 38 -10.04 2.53 -3.53
N LEU A 39 -9.86 1.40 -4.23
CA LEU A 39 -8.62 0.63 -4.19
C LEU A 39 -7.46 1.40 -4.82
N ASP A 40 -7.69 2.07 -5.94
CA ASP A 40 -6.70 2.91 -6.61
C ASP A 40 -6.31 4.12 -5.76
N ASP A 41 -7.27 4.79 -5.11
CA ASP A 41 -6.98 5.88 -4.19
C ASP A 41 -6.13 5.41 -3.00
N THR A 42 -6.45 4.25 -2.41
CA THR A 42 -5.64 3.62 -1.35
C THR A 42 -4.21 3.36 -1.83
N PHE A 43 -4.06 2.81 -3.03
CA PHE A 43 -2.77 2.51 -3.64
C PHE A 43 -1.93 3.77 -3.87
N TYR A 44 -2.50 4.80 -4.52
CA TYR A 44 -1.78 6.04 -4.83
C TYR A 44 -1.47 6.87 -3.58
N THR A 45 -2.36 6.85 -2.58
CA THR A 45 -2.09 7.47 -1.28
C THR A 45 -0.90 6.80 -0.58
N ALA A 46 -0.86 5.47 -0.56
CA ALA A 46 0.27 4.72 -0.02
C ALA A 46 1.57 5.00 -0.78
N LEU A 47 1.49 5.10 -2.10
CA LEU A 47 2.65 5.41 -2.96
C LEU A 47 3.18 6.83 -2.66
N ALA A 48 2.30 7.83 -2.45
CA ALA A 48 2.69 9.18 -2.07
C ALA A 48 3.45 9.21 -0.73
N VAL A 49 3.00 8.44 0.26
CA VAL A 49 3.70 8.28 1.55
C VAL A 49 5.11 7.69 1.35
N CYS A 50 5.23 6.62 0.54
CA CYS A 50 6.51 5.94 0.30
C CYS A 50 7.48 6.77 -0.54
N PHE A 51 7.00 7.56 -1.48
CA PHE A 51 7.81 8.49 -2.25
C PHE A 51 8.09 9.83 -1.54
N ARG A 52 7.32 10.13 -0.50
CA ARG A 52 7.36 11.42 0.22
C ARG A 52 7.13 12.61 -0.72
N LYS A 53 6.21 12.46 -1.67
CA LYS A 53 5.86 13.49 -2.64
C LYS A 53 4.38 13.40 -3.05
N ASN A 54 3.86 14.48 -3.65
CA ASN A 54 2.52 14.45 -4.24
C ASN A 54 2.47 13.47 -5.41
N ILE A 55 1.42 12.67 -5.47
CA ILE A 55 1.16 11.72 -6.55
C ILE A 55 -0.31 11.84 -6.93
N GLN A 56 -0.58 12.04 -8.21
CA GLN A 56 -1.94 12.30 -8.72
C GLN A 56 -2.65 13.38 -7.88
N ASN A 57 -3.81 13.07 -7.33
CA ASN A 57 -4.61 13.98 -6.50
C ASN A 57 -4.20 13.96 -5.03
N THR A 58 -3.20 13.14 -4.64
CA THR A 58 -2.79 12.99 -3.24
C THR A 58 -1.78 14.04 -2.84
N ASN A 59 -2.10 14.81 -1.79
CA ASN A 59 -1.22 15.82 -1.21
C ASN A 59 -0.40 15.24 -0.05
N PHE A 60 0.87 14.97 -0.29
CA PHE A 60 1.78 14.41 0.72
C PHE A 60 1.95 15.33 1.94
N THR A 61 1.92 16.65 1.78
CA THR A 61 2.05 17.58 2.91
C THR A 61 0.93 17.39 3.92
N VAL A 62 -0.31 17.20 3.46
CA VAL A 62 -1.47 16.92 4.32
C VAL A 62 -1.30 15.58 5.05
N LEU A 63 -0.89 14.53 4.31
CA LEU A 63 -0.62 13.21 4.90
C LEU A 63 0.49 13.26 5.95
N ASN A 64 1.58 13.95 5.65
CA ASN A 64 2.71 14.09 6.58
C ASN A 64 2.31 14.84 7.86
N ASN A 65 1.52 15.89 7.74
CA ASN A 65 0.97 16.61 8.90
C ASN A 65 0.08 15.68 9.75
N GLY A 66 -0.75 14.85 9.11
CA GLY A 66 -1.53 13.81 9.79
C GLY A 66 -0.65 12.80 10.53
N ILE A 67 0.44 12.31 9.89
CA ILE A 67 1.40 11.40 10.50
C ILE A 67 2.08 12.02 11.73
N ILE A 68 2.44 13.30 11.66
CA ILE A 68 3.03 14.04 12.77
C ILE A 68 2.02 14.20 13.90
N SER A 69 0.77 14.57 13.57
CA SER A 69 -0.28 14.81 14.56
C SER A 69 -0.68 13.54 15.30
N ILE A 70 -0.79 12.39 14.62
CA ILE A 70 -1.20 11.12 15.24
C ILE A 70 -0.21 10.65 16.31
N LYS A 71 1.05 11.08 16.23
CA LYS A 71 2.08 10.76 17.22
C LYS A 71 1.68 11.14 18.64
N SER A 72 0.92 12.23 18.80
CA SER A 72 0.46 12.68 20.14
C SER A 72 -0.69 11.83 20.71
N TYR A 73 -1.30 10.97 19.91
CA TYR A 73 -2.40 10.08 20.31
C TYR A 73 -2.00 8.62 20.52
N ILE A 74 -0.78 8.25 20.12
CA ILE A 74 -0.27 6.89 20.27
C ILE A 74 0.67 6.86 21.49
N PHE A 75 0.18 6.29 22.58
CA PHE A 75 0.93 6.20 23.84
C PHE A 75 1.76 4.92 23.98
N SER A 76 1.39 3.87 23.25
CA SER A 76 2.00 2.53 23.38
C SER A 76 3.24 2.33 22.51
N ASP A 77 3.49 3.22 21.54
CA ASP A 77 4.57 3.05 20.56
C ASP A 77 4.93 4.39 19.90
N SER A 78 6.17 4.50 19.41
CA SER A 78 6.61 5.67 18.64
C SER A 78 6.13 5.54 17.20
N PHE A 79 5.15 6.34 16.80
CA PHE A 79 4.73 6.43 15.40
C PHE A 79 5.53 7.52 14.68
N HIS A 80 6.20 7.15 13.61
CA HIS A 80 7.01 8.04 12.79
C HIS A 80 6.88 7.68 11.29
N LEU A 81 7.42 8.54 10.43
CA LEU A 81 7.26 8.42 8.99
C LEU A 81 7.73 7.05 8.43
N ASP A 82 8.82 6.48 8.93
CA ASP A 82 9.30 5.17 8.44
C ASP A 82 8.32 4.04 8.78
N LYS A 83 7.66 4.11 9.96
CA LYS A 83 6.60 3.18 10.31
C LYS A 83 5.35 3.39 9.45
N ALA A 84 5.02 4.66 9.15
CA ALA A 84 3.96 4.99 8.21
C ALA A 84 4.24 4.44 6.80
N VAL A 85 5.49 4.46 6.34
CA VAL A 85 5.92 3.85 5.05
C VAL A 85 5.66 2.35 5.04
N THR A 86 5.98 1.63 6.13
CA THR A 86 5.67 0.18 6.22
C THR A 86 4.17 -0.07 6.17
N TYR A 87 3.38 0.68 6.94
CA TYR A 87 1.93 0.51 6.97
C TYR A 87 1.26 0.91 5.64
N ALA A 88 1.79 1.93 4.96
CA ALA A 88 1.36 2.29 3.62
C ALA A 88 1.63 1.17 2.61
N ALA A 89 2.81 0.55 2.65
CA ALA A 89 3.15 -0.57 1.78
C ALA A 89 2.22 -1.79 2.02
N LYS A 90 1.90 -2.12 3.28
CA LYS A 90 0.93 -3.16 3.64
C LYS A 90 -0.47 -2.84 3.10
N ALA A 91 -0.93 -1.59 3.25
CA ALA A 91 -2.23 -1.15 2.74
C ALA A 91 -2.31 -1.21 1.21
N ALA A 92 -1.25 -0.75 0.51
CA ALA A 92 -1.16 -0.85 -0.95
C ALA A 92 -1.17 -2.31 -1.43
N TYR A 93 -0.43 -3.19 -0.74
CA TYR A 93 -0.39 -4.61 -1.08
C TYR A 93 -1.77 -5.25 -0.91
N LEU A 94 -2.46 -4.97 0.18
CA LEU A 94 -3.82 -5.46 0.41
C LEU A 94 -4.79 -4.96 -0.67
N ALA A 95 -4.72 -3.67 -1.03
CA ALA A 95 -5.54 -3.10 -2.10
C ALA A 95 -5.32 -3.82 -3.44
N ILE A 96 -4.08 -4.14 -3.78
CA ILE A 96 -3.71 -4.87 -5.00
C ILE A 96 -4.18 -6.33 -4.94
N LEU A 97 -4.04 -7.01 -3.81
CA LEU A 97 -4.57 -8.38 -3.64
C LEU A 97 -6.08 -8.43 -3.87
N ILE A 98 -6.82 -7.46 -3.31
CA ILE A 98 -8.27 -7.35 -3.51
C ILE A 98 -8.59 -7.05 -4.98
N LYS A 99 -7.91 -6.07 -5.59
CA LYS A 99 -8.15 -5.62 -6.96
C LYS A 99 -7.95 -6.76 -7.98
N TYR A 100 -6.89 -7.54 -7.83
CA TYR A 100 -6.54 -8.64 -8.73
C TYR A 100 -7.03 -10.01 -8.24
N SER A 101 -7.89 -10.04 -7.23
CA SER A 101 -8.50 -11.26 -6.68
C SER A 101 -7.49 -12.34 -6.30
N LYS A 102 -6.32 -11.95 -5.81
CA LYS A 102 -5.32 -12.90 -5.32
C LYS A 102 -5.77 -13.50 -3.98
N GLU A 103 -5.42 -14.77 -3.75
CA GLU A 103 -5.90 -15.54 -2.58
C GLU A 103 -4.84 -15.72 -1.50
N GLU A 104 -3.59 -15.41 -1.81
CA GLU A 104 -2.48 -15.63 -0.90
C GLU A 104 -1.82 -14.30 -0.49
N ILE A 105 -1.52 -14.19 0.81
CA ILE A 105 -0.73 -13.10 1.38
C ILE A 105 0.70 -13.59 1.60
N ILE A 106 1.65 -13.09 0.81
CA ILE A 106 3.08 -13.39 1.01
C ILE A 106 3.64 -12.41 2.02
N ARG A 107 3.85 -12.89 3.25
CA ARG A 107 4.35 -12.08 4.35
C ARG A 107 5.86 -11.87 4.27
N PHE A 108 6.32 -10.77 4.86
CA PHE A 108 7.73 -10.49 4.99
C PHE A 108 8.38 -11.43 6.02
N ASP A 109 9.46 -12.10 5.60
CA ASP A 109 10.35 -12.82 6.50
C ASP A 109 11.71 -12.08 6.54
N PRO A 110 12.15 -11.60 7.72
CA PRO A 110 13.44 -10.92 7.86
C PRO A 110 14.67 -11.74 7.45
N LYS A 111 14.51 -13.07 7.36
CA LYS A 111 15.59 -13.99 6.95
C LYS A 111 15.76 -14.06 5.42
N VAL A 112 14.77 -13.59 4.66
CA VAL A 112 14.85 -13.63 3.19
C VAL A 112 15.87 -12.63 2.68
N ASN A 113 16.76 -13.10 1.81
CA ASN A 113 17.70 -12.24 1.14
C ASN A 113 17.00 -11.40 0.05
N LEU A 114 16.90 -10.10 0.28
CA LEU A 114 16.27 -9.18 -0.67
C LEU A 114 17.26 -8.60 -1.71
N LYS A 115 18.55 -8.95 -1.63
CA LYS A 115 19.59 -8.30 -2.48
C LYS A 115 19.33 -8.50 -3.96
N ASP A 116 18.92 -9.71 -4.35
CA ASP A 116 18.72 -10.09 -5.75
C ASP A 116 17.32 -9.71 -6.29
N LEU A 117 16.42 -9.25 -5.41
CA LEU A 117 15.09 -8.79 -5.80
C LEU A 117 15.18 -7.36 -6.33
N GLU A 118 14.55 -7.08 -7.48
CA GLU A 118 14.56 -5.76 -8.09
C GLU A 118 13.21 -5.42 -8.71
N ILE A 119 12.71 -4.24 -8.38
CA ILE A 119 11.60 -3.62 -9.09
C ILE A 119 12.19 -2.98 -10.35
N LYS A 120 11.94 -3.59 -11.52
CA LYS A 120 12.38 -3.05 -12.80
C LYS A 120 11.51 -1.87 -13.22
N GLN A 121 12.07 -1.00 -14.04
CA GLN A 121 11.32 0.12 -14.59
C GLN A 121 10.24 -0.39 -15.55
N PHE A 122 9.05 0.18 -15.41
CA PHE A 122 8.00 0.01 -16.41
C PHE A 122 8.29 0.86 -17.67
N ASN A 123 7.56 0.61 -18.75
CA ASN A 123 7.59 1.48 -19.92
C ASN A 123 7.37 2.95 -19.50
N PRO A 124 8.06 3.94 -20.08
CA PRO A 124 7.92 5.36 -19.75
C PRO A 124 6.48 5.89 -19.75
N GLU A 125 5.61 5.35 -20.59
CA GLU A 125 4.19 5.73 -20.67
C GLU A 125 3.33 5.09 -19.56
N HIS A 126 3.87 4.11 -18.83
CA HIS A 126 3.12 3.44 -17.78
C HIS A 126 2.95 4.35 -16.55
N PRO A 127 1.74 4.42 -15.93
CA PRO A 127 1.50 5.28 -14.75
C PRO A 127 2.45 5.01 -13.58
N LEU A 128 3.02 3.79 -13.52
CA LEU A 128 3.96 3.35 -12.48
C LEU A 128 5.42 3.28 -12.96
N ASN A 129 5.79 4.06 -13.98
CA ASN A 129 7.14 4.06 -14.55
C ASN A 129 8.24 4.40 -13.51
N GLU A 130 7.91 5.11 -12.44
CA GLU A 130 8.84 5.45 -11.35
C GLU A 130 8.87 4.43 -10.21
N LEU A 131 8.11 3.32 -10.26
CA LEU A 131 8.01 2.36 -9.17
C LEU A 131 9.38 1.76 -8.77
N ASN A 132 10.30 1.64 -9.73
CA ASN A 132 11.67 1.18 -9.53
C ASN A 132 12.46 2.04 -8.52
N ARG A 133 12.06 3.30 -8.28
CA ARG A 133 12.69 4.18 -7.26
C ARG A 133 12.51 3.65 -5.84
N LEU A 134 11.51 2.76 -5.62
CA LEU A 134 11.30 2.09 -4.33
C LEU A 134 12.38 1.05 -4.00
N ASN A 135 13.26 0.70 -4.94
CA ASN A 135 14.44 -0.11 -4.66
C ASN A 135 15.32 0.46 -3.55
N LYS A 136 15.30 1.78 -3.33
CA LYS A 136 15.97 2.44 -2.20
C LYS A 136 15.52 1.91 -0.83
N LEU A 137 14.27 1.44 -0.72
CA LEU A 137 13.73 0.89 0.52
C LEU A 137 14.38 -0.43 0.94
N LYS A 138 15.04 -1.16 0.04
CA LYS A 138 15.76 -2.40 0.39
C LYS A 138 16.65 -2.25 1.64
N LYS A 139 17.31 -1.08 1.77
CA LYS A 139 18.25 -0.81 2.87
C LYS A 139 17.59 -0.09 4.03
N SER A 140 16.67 0.85 3.76
CA SER A 140 16.10 1.71 4.80
C SER A 140 14.83 1.14 5.43
N ASN A 141 14.07 0.33 4.70
CA ASN A 141 12.82 -0.29 5.15
C ASN A 141 12.55 -1.58 4.37
N PRO A 142 13.27 -2.70 4.69
CA PRO A 142 13.18 -3.96 3.96
C PRO A 142 11.77 -4.55 3.88
N GLU A 143 10.97 -4.40 4.94
CA GLU A 143 9.60 -4.87 4.99
C GLU A 143 8.72 -4.12 3.99
N ALA A 144 8.79 -2.80 3.94
CA ALA A 144 8.07 -2.01 2.95
C ALA A 144 8.50 -2.37 1.52
N PHE A 145 9.82 -2.56 1.29
CA PHE A 145 10.32 -2.99 -0.01
C PHE A 145 9.74 -4.34 -0.43
N HIS A 146 9.67 -5.31 0.50
CA HIS A 146 9.09 -6.62 0.22
C HIS A 146 7.67 -6.50 -0.34
N TYR A 147 6.78 -5.75 0.32
CA TYR A 147 5.40 -5.60 -0.15
C TYR A 147 5.31 -4.87 -1.49
N TRP A 148 6.14 -3.84 -1.74
CA TRP A 148 6.22 -3.20 -3.04
C TRP A 148 6.73 -4.12 -4.14
N TYR A 149 7.64 -5.03 -3.82
CA TYR A 149 8.10 -6.05 -4.77
C TYR A 149 6.99 -7.07 -5.09
N GLN A 150 6.20 -7.50 -4.12
CA GLN A 150 5.04 -8.37 -4.37
C GLN A 150 3.99 -7.66 -5.24
N ILE A 151 3.71 -6.38 -4.96
CA ILE A 151 2.84 -5.54 -5.82
C ILE A 151 3.37 -5.52 -7.26
N TYR A 152 4.66 -5.26 -7.44
CA TYR A 152 5.29 -5.24 -8.75
C TYR A 152 5.09 -6.56 -9.51
N LYS A 153 5.27 -7.71 -8.86
CA LYS A 153 5.05 -9.03 -9.45
C LYS A 153 3.60 -9.19 -9.91
N ILE A 154 2.64 -8.87 -9.05
CA ILE A 154 1.22 -9.01 -9.40
C ILE A 154 0.87 -8.15 -10.60
N ILE A 155 1.35 -6.90 -10.67
CA ILE A 155 1.08 -6.01 -11.80
C ILE A 155 1.74 -6.53 -13.08
N GLN A 156 2.94 -7.14 -13.01
CA GLN A 156 3.60 -7.74 -14.17
C GLN A 156 2.86 -8.97 -14.72
N GLU A 157 2.28 -9.78 -13.83
CA GLU A 157 1.52 -10.99 -14.19
C GLU A 157 0.17 -10.67 -14.87
N ASN A 158 -0.37 -9.46 -14.66
CA ASN A 158 -1.70 -9.06 -15.14
C ASN A 158 -1.64 -7.99 -16.25
N LYS A 159 -0.53 -7.92 -16.97
CA LYS A 159 -0.33 -7.06 -18.13
C LYS A 159 -0.94 -7.61 -19.42
#